data_9cdc5f1d58409848d4c2ba622a75853c
#
_entry.id   9cdc5f1d58409848d4c2ba622a75853c
#
_cell.length_a   1.000
_cell.length_b   1.000
_cell.length_c   1.000
_cell.angle_alpha   90.00
_cell.angle_beta   90.00
_cell.angle_gamma   90.00
#
_symmetry.space_group_name_H-M   'P 1'
#
loop_
_entity.id
_entity.type
_entity.pdbx_description
1 polymer ?
#
loop_
_entity_poly.entity_id
_entity_poly.type
_entity_poly.pdbx_seq_one_letter_code
_entity_poly.pdbx_strand_id
1 'polypeptide(L)'
;KTLLRWITSGANFGDPNSAKVAKVEVLPAQRMMGAHGQQQLSVIAHFTDGTIEDVTTTAVYEANVPEMASVTKHGLVKTMNEPGDVGVMIRYQSQVAVFRATIPLGAPVDHLPPQRNLVDAFVFKKLKLLGLPPSEVCDDSTFVRRVTIDLASRLPTATEAETFLADTNPNKRDQWIDQLLASNDYADTFASKWSALLRNKRDDEQMELSRPGTYAFHGWIRQAIQENRPYDEFVTGILTASGEASENPATLWYRSVKEINSQVEDVAQLFLGQRIQCAKCHHHPFEKWSTADYVQFTAFFSQLGRKKGEQISEERIFHRSGLATAAHPKSAEKLLPSGLGGLQLSIQPDQDPRQFLAEWMTARDNPFFARALVNRYWKHFFGRGLVDPEDDMRETNPPTNPELLSALTEHFVQSGYDMKNLVRTICESTTYQLSAKPNQYNMDDRQNYSRYYPRRMMAESLCDSIDVLTGSVTRFQGMPVNTRAVQLPDSSFQSYFLTVFGRPKGESACDCERGSDSNLAQGLHLINSDELRNKIAAGDGRAVQLANDKDRAMTAKIRELYLTAFSRPPTEQEEAFVVEYIDLKSKANPAAAQQALEDILWSLLNTKEFLFNH
;
A
#
# COMPACT_ATOMS: atom_id res chain seq x y z
N LYS A 1 -18.81 -43.33 0.17
CA LYS A 1 -19.22 -44.37 -0.79
C LYS A 1 -18.59 -44.19 -2.18
N THR A 2 -18.58 -42.99 -2.77
CA THR A 2 -18.00 -42.70 -4.09
C THR A 2 -16.50 -42.96 -4.14
N LEU A 3 -15.74 -42.44 -3.18
CA LEU A 3 -14.29 -42.69 -3.04
C LEU A 3 -13.96 -44.19 -2.90
N LEU A 4 -14.75 -44.90 -2.11
CA LEU A 4 -14.54 -46.36 -1.92
C LEU A 4 -14.79 -47.14 -3.23
N ARG A 5 -15.83 -46.77 -3.99
CA ARG A 5 -16.08 -47.35 -5.31
C ARG A 5 -14.96 -47.08 -6.29
N TRP A 6 -14.46 -45.85 -6.33
CA TRP A 6 -13.35 -45.45 -7.20
C TRP A 6 -12.07 -46.23 -6.83
N ILE A 7 -11.74 -46.35 -5.55
CA ILE A 7 -10.58 -47.14 -5.08
C ILE A 7 -10.75 -48.62 -5.46
N THR A 8 -11.95 -49.20 -5.24
CA THR A 8 -12.21 -50.61 -5.58
C THR A 8 -12.25 -50.87 -7.08
N SER A 9 -12.51 -49.86 -7.92
CA SER A 9 -12.43 -49.97 -9.39
C SER A 9 -11.01 -49.76 -9.95
N GLY A 10 -9.98 -49.71 -9.10
CA GLY A 10 -8.59 -49.56 -9.54
C GLY A 10 -8.07 -48.12 -9.53
N ALA A 11 -8.82 -47.19 -8.92
CA ALA A 11 -8.42 -45.78 -8.76
C ALA A 11 -7.98 -45.11 -10.06
N ASN A 12 -8.60 -45.43 -11.18
CA ASN A 12 -8.28 -44.86 -12.49
C ASN A 12 -8.43 -43.34 -12.49
N PHE A 13 -7.39 -42.65 -12.97
CA PHE A 13 -7.38 -41.16 -13.11
C PHE A 13 -8.24 -40.63 -14.25
N GLY A 14 -9.01 -41.46 -14.94
CA GLY A 14 -9.75 -41.13 -16.14
C GLY A 14 -8.90 -41.22 -17.41
N ASP A 15 -9.50 -40.93 -18.55
CA ASP A 15 -8.80 -40.84 -19.83
C ASP A 15 -8.04 -39.52 -19.91
N PRO A 16 -6.70 -39.50 -20.10
CA PRO A 16 -5.92 -38.28 -20.32
C PRO A 16 -6.43 -37.42 -21.49
N ASN A 17 -7.13 -38.03 -22.45
CA ASN A 17 -7.72 -37.38 -23.60
C ASN A 17 -9.17 -36.92 -23.39
N SER A 18 -9.73 -37.13 -22.19
CA SER A 18 -11.08 -36.63 -21.91
C SER A 18 -11.16 -35.12 -22.06
N ALA A 19 -12.32 -34.61 -22.51
CA ALA A 19 -12.56 -33.19 -22.64
C ALA A 19 -12.31 -32.46 -21.32
N LYS A 20 -11.54 -31.37 -21.36
CA LYS A 20 -11.23 -30.52 -20.21
C LYS A 20 -12.09 -29.26 -20.25
N VAL A 21 -12.36 -28.65 -19.11
CA VAL A 21 -13.03 -27.36 -19.07
C VAL A 21 -12.08 -26.29 -19.65
N ALA A 22 -12.51 -25.71 -20.75
CA ALA A 22 -11.78 -24.62 -21.42
C ALA A 22 -12.13 -23.25 -20.84
N LYS A 23 -13.41 -23.05 -20.46
CA LYS A 23 -13.93 -21.79 -19.94
C LYS A 23 -15.16 -22.04 -19.06
N VAL A 24 -15.35 -21.20 -18.05
CA VAL A 24 -16.60 -21.10 -17.28
C VAL A 24 -17.23 -19.74 -17.55
N GLU A 25 -18.53 -19.71 -17.79
CA GLU A 25 -19.31 -18.51 -18.02
C GLU A 25 -20.42 -18.40 -16.97
N VAL A 26 -20.62 -17.20 -16.43
CA VAL A 26 -21.69 -16.92 -15.46
C VAL A 26 -22.73 -15.98 -16.07
N LEU A 27 -23.99 -16.31 -15.86
CA LEU A 27 -25.12 -15.53 -16.39
C LEU A 27 -26.07 -15.14 -15.23
N PRO A 28 -26.39 -13.84 -15.07
CA PRO A 28 -25.74 -12.71 -15.75
C PRO A 28 -24.30 -12.51 -15.23
N ALA A 29 -23.42 -11.88 -16.02
CA ALA A 29 -22.06 -11.55 -15.59
C ALA A 29 -22.03 -10.35 -14.62
N GLN A 30 -23.00 -9.43 -14.77
CA GLN A 30 -23.14 -8.27 -13.89
C GLN A 30 -24.60 -7.85 -13.75
N ARG A 31 -24.93 -7.25 -12.59
CA ARG A 31 -26.26 -6.71 -12.35
C ARG A 31 -26.25 -5.59 -11.31
N MET A 32 -27.03 -4.53 -11.54
CA MET A 32 -27.38 -3.57 -10.51
C MET A 32 -28.50 -4.14 -9.65
N MET A 33 -28.31 -4.20 -8.34
CA MET A 33 -29.21 -4.83 -7.40
C MET A 33 -29.45 -3.87 -6.21
N GLY A 34 -30.71 -3.66 -5.84
CA GLY A 34 -31.02 -2.92 -4.61
C GLY A 34 -30.53 -3.67 -3.36
N ALA A 35 -30.57 -3.00 -2.21
CA ALA A 35 -30.35 -3.63 -0.93
C ALA A 35 -31.33 -4.81 -0.73
N HIS A 36 -30.84 -5.92 -0.19
CA HIS A 36 -31.57 -7.17 -0.02
C HIS A 36 -32.11 -7.80 -1.31
N GLY A 37 -31.63 -7.34 -2.46
CA GLY A 37 -31.96 -7.93 -3.77
C GLY A 37 -31.45 -9.36 -3.89
N GLN A 38 -32.07 -10.13 -4.75
CA GLN A 38 -31.71 -11.53 -5.01
C GLN A 38 -31.45 -11.76 -6.51
N GLN A 39 -30.44 -12.56 -6.81
CA GLN A 39 -30.10 -12.99 -8.17
C GLN A 39 -29.72 -14.46 -8.16
N GLN A 40 -30.45 -15.28 -8.90
CA GLN A 40 -30.02 -16.63 -9.23
C GLN A 40 -29.01 -16.57 -10.37
N LEU A 41 -27.83 -17.15 -10.18
CA LEU A 41 -26.82 -17.32 -11.22
C LEU A 41 -27.03 -18.64 -11.95
N SER A 42 -26.70 -18.65 -13.24
CA SER A 42 -26.49 -19.86 -14.05
C SER A 42 -25.03 -19.92 -14.45
N VAL A 43 -24.42 -21.09 -14.33
CA VAL A 43 -22.99 -21.29 -14.61
C VAL A 43 -22.82 -22.37 -15.66
N ILE A 44 -22.22 -21.99 -16.79
CA ILE A 44 -22.03 -22.85 -17.95
C ILE A 44 -20.55 -23.17 -18.12
N ALA A 45 -20.18 -24.44 -18.11
CA ALA A 45 -18.86 -24.91 -18.47
C ALA A 45 -18.79 -25.22 -19.97
N HIS A 46 -17.75 -24.69 -20.62
CA HIS A 46 -17.42 -24.99 -22.01
C HIS A 46 -16.20 -25.92 -22.02
N PHE A 47 -16.30 -27.05 -22.71
CA PHE A 47 -15.24 -28.05 -22.78
C PHE A 47 -14.42 -27.94 -24.07
N THR A 48 -13.22 -28.51 -24.06
CA THR A 48 -12.28 -28.48 -25.19
C THR A 48 -12.76 -29.23 -26.43
N ASP A 49 -13.75 -30.11 -26.31
CA ASP A 49 -14.39 -30.83 -27.40
C ASP A 49 -15.62 -30.07 -27.99
N GLY A 50 -15.89 -28.85 -27.49
CA GLY A 50 -17.02 -28.02 -27.91
C GLY A 50 -18.33 -28.31 -27.18
N THR A 51 -18.38 -29.29 -26.29
CA THR A 51 -19.58 -29.55 -25.46
C THR A 51 -19.76 -28.50 -24.38
N ILE A 52 -21.00 -28.30 -23.92
CA ILE A 52 -21.35 -27.37 -22.83
C ILE A 52 -22.18 -28.10 -21.78
N GLU A 53 -22.02 -27.71 -20.51
CA GLU A 53 -22.76 -28.28 -19.38
C GLU A 53 -23.17 -27.17 -18.40
N ASP A 54 -24.40 -27.26 -17.88
CA ASP A 54 -24.84 -26.43 -16.75
C ASP A 54 -24.27 -27.01 -15.46
N VAL A 55 -23.30 -26.29 -14.88
CA VAL A 55 -22.58 -26.67 -13.67
C VAL A 55 -22.98 -25.84 -12.45
N THR A 56 -24.11 -25.15 -12.52
CA THR A 56 -24.61 -24.25 -11.46
C THR A 56 -24.66 -24.92 -10.09
N THR A 57 -25.06 -26.20 -10.03
CA THR A 57 -25.18 -26.92 -8.74
C THR A 57 -23.89 -27.56 -8.26
N THR A 58 -22.86 -27.63 -9.10
CA THR A 58 -21.57 -28.27 -8.81
C THR A 58 -20.42 -27.28 -8.69
N ALA A 59 -20.61 -26.04 -9.18
CA ALA A 59 -19.66 -24.95 -9.00
C ALA A 59 -19.56 -24.52 -7.52
N VAL A 60 -18.42 -23.96 -7.16
CA VAL A 60 -18.17 -23.37 -5.83
C VAL A 60 -18.31 -21.86 -5.93
N TYR A 61 -18.97 -21.25 -4.95
CA TYR A 61 -19.28 -19.82 -4.91
C TYR A 61 -18.72 -19.18 -3.65
N GLU A 62 -18.15 -17.97 -3.80
CA GLU A 62 -17.63 -17.17 -2.68
C GLU A 62 -17.73 -15.68 -3.00
N ALA A 63 -18.25 -14.88 -2.07
CA ALA A 63 -18.25 -13.41 -2.19
C ALA A 63 -16.92 -12.85 -1.69
N ASN A 64 -16.32 -11.91 -2.43
CA ASN A 64 -15.05 -11.25 -2.02
C ASN A 64 -15.25 -10.29 -0.82
N VAL A 65 -16.47 -9.78 -0.61
CA VAL A 65 -16.86 -8.93 0.53
C VAL A 65 -18.14 -9.51 1.14
N PRO A 66 -18.03 -10.41 2.13
CA PRO A 66 -19.19 -11.10 2.73
C PRO A 66 -20.20 -10.17 3.40
N GLU A 67 -19.76 -8.98 3.83
CA GLU A 67 -20.60 -7.95 4.43
C GLU A 67 -21.54 -7.28 3.42
N MET A 68 -21.20 -7.33 2.13
CA MET A 68 -21.98 -6.75 1.04
C MET A 68 -22.88 -7.75 0.33
N ALA A 69 -22.47 -9.01 0.24
CA ALA A 69 -23.28 -10.07 -0.37
C ALA A 69 -23.00 -11.44 0.20
N SER A 70 -24.02 -12.26 0.26
CA SER A 70 -23.91 -13.69 0.52
C SER A 70 -24.31 -14.49 -0.73
N VAL A 71 -23.78 -15.70 -0.87
CA VAL A 71 -24.14 -16.60 -1.96
C VAL A 71 -24.37 -18.02 -1.42
N THR A 72 -25.40 -18.68 -1.91
CA THR A 72 -25.67 -20.08 -1.55
C THR A 72 -24.86 -21.04 -2.41
N LYS A 73 -24.72 -22.29 -1.97
CA LYS A 73 -24.09 -23.37 -2.75
C LYS A 73 -24.76 -23.67 -4.10
N HIS A 74 -25.93 -23.09 -4.37
CA HIS A 74 -26.67 -23.23 -5.63
C HIS A 74 -26.66 -21.93 -6.46
N GLY A 75 -25.78 -20.98 -6.14
CA GLY A 75 -25.61 -19.76 -6.90
C GLY A 75 -26.68 -18.69 -6.70
N LEU A 76 -27.48 -18.75 -5.60
CA LEU A 76 -28.38 -17.65 -5.26
C LEU A 76 -27.60 -16.58 -4.48
N VAL A 77 -27.38 -15.44 -5.10
CA VAL A 77 -26.75 -14.25 -4.50
C VAL A 77 -27.80 -13.40 -3.81
N LYS A 78 -27.50 -12.89 -2.62
CA LYS A 78 -28.30 -11.92 -1.88
C LYS A 78 -27.42 -10.77 -1.44
N THR A 79 -27.78 -9.53 -1.81
CA THR A 79 -27.09 -8.30 -1.43
C THR A 79 -27.48 -7.83 -0.03
N MET A 80 -26.58 -7.06 0.62
CA MET A 80 -26.79 -6.42 1.93
C MET A 80 -27.01 -4.90 1.76
N ASN A 81 -26.76 -4.12 2.80
CA ASN A 81 -27.08 -2.68 2.84
C ASN A 81 -25.97 -1.77 2.30
N GLU A 82 -24.71 -2.23 2.32
CA GLU A 82 -23.56 -1.38 1.96
C GLU A 82 -23.57 -1.06 0.45
N PRO A 83 -23.50 0.23 0.06
CA PRO A 83 -23.46 0.62 -1.34
C PRO A 83 -22.07 0.38 -1.95
N GLY A 84 -22.03 -0.03 -3.21
CA GLY A 84 -20.78 -0.26 -3.94
C GLY A 84 -20.81 -1.48 -4.83
N ASP A 85 -19.64 -2.00 -5.17
CA ASP A 85 -19.50 -3.23 -5.97
C ASP A 85 -19.03 -4.40 -5.12
N VAL A 86 -19.60 -5.57 -5.36
CA VAL A 86 -19.15 -6.83 -4.77
C VAL A 86 -19.03 -7.88 -5.87
N GLY A 87 -17.90 -8.61 -5.87
CA GLY A 87 -17.64 -9.74 -6.74
C GLY A 87 -18.06 -11.05 -6.07
N VAL A 88 -18.78 -11.90 -6.80
CA VAL A 88 -18.98 -13.29 -6.40
C VAL A 88 -18.14 -14.15 -7.33
N MET A 89 -17.12 -14.78 -6.77
CA MET A 89 -16.29 -15.75 -7.47
C MET A 89 -17.06 -17.04 -7.69
N ILE A 90 -16.96 -17.57 -8.89
CA ILE A 90 -17.44 -18.88 -9.28
C ILE A 90 -16.26 -19.73 -9.71
N ARG A 91 -16.15 -20.92 -9.16
CA ARG A 91 -15.09 -21.86 -9.52
C ARG A 91 -15.68 -23.22 -9.91
N TYR A 92 -15.24 -23.71 -11.05
CA TYR A 92 -15.52 -25.07 -11.48
C TYR A 92 -14.26 -25.71 -12.07
N GLN A 93 -13.81 -26.81 -11.47
CA GLN A 93 -12.50 -27.43 -11.77
C GLN A 93 -11.35 -26.41 -11.67
N SER A 94 -10.60 -26.20 -12.74
CA SER A 94 -9.46 -25.27 -12.82
C SER A 94 -9.81 -23.90 -13.40
N GLN A 95 -11.10 -23.61 -13.66
CA GLN A 95 -11.57 -22.37 -14.26
C GLN A 95 -12.34 -21.53 -13.26
N VAL A 96 -12.24 -20.21 -13.42
CA VAL A 96 -12.93 -19.22 -12.59
C VAL A 96 -13.75 -18.27 -13.43
N ALA A 97 -14.83 -17.74 -12.85
CA ALA A 97 -15.62 -16.65 -13.40
C ALA A 97 -16.07 -15.74 -12.26
N VAL A 98 -16.51 -14.52 -12.57
CA VAL A 98 -16.97 -13.55 -11.57
C VAL A 98 -18.32 -12.99 -11.99
N PHE A 99 -19.28 -13.04 -11.07
CA PHE A 99 -20.48 -12.22 -11.14
C PHE A 99 -20.24 -10.93 -10.34
N ARG A 100 -20.58 -9.78 -10.92
CA ARG A 100 -20.48 -8.48 -10.24
C ARG A 100 -21.87 -7.93 -9.92
N ALA A 101 -22.13 -7.69 -8.63
CA ALA A 101 -23.29 -6.93 -8.19
C ALA A 101 -22.87 -5.48 -7.87
N THR A 102 -23.60 -4.51 -8.40
CA THR A 102 -23.51 -3.09 -8.04
C THR A 102 -24.73 -2.74 -7.20
N ILE A 103 -24.51 -2.26 -5.98
CA ILE A 103 -25.56 -1.94 -5.00
C ILE A 103 -25.63 -0.42 -4.86
N PRO A 104 -26.62 0.26 -5.48
CA PRO A 104 -26.78 1.70 -5.31
C PRO A 104 -27.43 2.01 -3.95
N LEU A 105 -27.02 3.14 -3.35
CA LEU A 105 -27.72 3.76 -2.23
C LEU A 105 -28.99 4.45 -2.71
N GLY A 106 -28.93 5.07 -3.92
CA GLY A 106 -30.09 5.70 -4.56
C GLY A 106 -30.44 7.10 -4.01
N ALA A 107 -29.55 7.74 -3.24
CA ALA A 107 -29.77 9.12 -2.84
C ALA A 107 -29.53 10.09 -4.01
N PRO A 108 -30.20 11.28 -4.02
CA PRO A 108 -29.96 12.29 -5.03
C PRO A 108 -28.54 12.86 -4.91
N VAL A 109 -27.84 12.97 -6.05
CA VAL A 109 -26.49 13.57 -6.16
C VAL A 109 -26.62 14.85 -7.01
N ASP A 110 -27.22 15.87 -6.40
CA ASP A 110 -27.54 17.13 -7.11
C ASP A 110 -26.31 18.06 -7.22
N HIS A 111 -25.43 17.99 -6.22
CA HIS A 111 -24.24 18.81 -6.16
C HIS A 111 -22.99 17.93 -6.06
N LEU A 112 -22.05 18.18 -6.95
CA LEU A 112 -20.71 17.63 -6.91
C LEU A 112 -19.69 18.75 -6.78
N PRO A 113 -18.63 18.55 -6.00
CA PRO A 113 -17.50 19.46 -6.01
C PRO A 113 -16.90 19.61 -7.42
N PRO A 114 -16.16 20.69 -7.72
CA PRO A 114 -15.51 20.87 -9.01
C PRO A 114 -14.59 19.71 -9.37
N GLN A 115 -14.70 19.20 -10.58
CA GLN A 115 -13.75 18.21 -11.11
C GLN A 115 -12.46 18.92 -11.52
N ARG A 116 -11.32 18.45 -11.03
CA ARG A 116 -10.01 18.99 -11.34
C ARG A 116 -9.24 18.18 -12.37
N ASN A 117 -9.40 16.87 -12.36
CA ASN A 117 -8.69 15.99 -13.27
C ASN A 117 -9.45 14.67 -13.53
N LEU A 118 -8.79 13.74 -14.22
CA LEU A 118 -9.36 12.44 -14.59
C LEU A 118 -9.85 11.61 -13.39
N VAL A 119 -9.20 11.72 -12.22
CA VAL A 119 -9.60 10.99 -11.01
C VAL A 119 -11.04 11.34 -10.65
N ASP A 120 -11.33 12.64 -10.58
CA ASP A 120 -12.66 13.15 -10.21
C ASP A 120 -13.72 12.75 -11.24
N ALA A 121 -13.36 12.77 -12.52
CA ALA A 121 -14.30 12.38 -13.58
C ALA A 121 -14.84 10.96 -13.38
N PHE A 122 -13.97 9.99 -13.06
CA PHE A 122 -14.37 8.60 -12.87
C PHE A 122 -14.96 8.33 -11.48
N VAL A 123 -14.42 8.94 -10.42
CA VAL A 123 -14.99 8.78 -9.07
C VAL A 123 -16.38 9.38 -9.02
N PHE A 124 -16.60 10.61 -9.49
CA PHE A 124 -17.91 11.25 -9.44
C PHE A 124 -18.92 10.61 -10.38
N LYS A 125 -18.48 10.06 -11.54
CA LYS A 125 -19.32 9.21 -12.38
C LYS A 125 -19.84 8.00 -11.58
N LYS A 126 -18.96 7.33 -10.82
CA LYS A 126 -19.33 6.19 -9.99
C LYS A 126 -20.27 6.60 -8.85
N LEU A 127 -19.98 7.69 -8.16
CA LEU A 127 -20.81 8.21 -7.08
C LEU A 127 -22.23 8.58 -7.57
N LYS A 128 -22.35 9.18 -8.74
CA LYS A 128 -23.66 9.41 -9.39
C LYS A 128 -24.40 8.11 -9.69
N LEU A 129 -23.71 7.10 -10.24
CA LEU A 129 -24.30 5.79 -10.54
C LEU A 129 -24.83 5.13 -9.27
N LEU A 130 -24.11 5.25 -8.16
CA LEU A 130 -24.51 4.68 -6.88
C LEU A 130 -25.57 5.51 -6.14
N GLY A 131 -25.81 6.76 -6.56
CA GLY A 131 -26.60 7.69 -5.77
C GLY A 131 -25.97 7.93 -4.39
N LEU A 132 -24.64 8.21 -4.35
CA LEU A 132 -23.86 8.37 -3.14
C LEU A 132 -23.22 9.77 -3.14
N PRO A 133 -23.84 10.78 -2.46
CA PRO A 133 -23.31 12.13 -2.42
C PRO A 133 -21.96 12.19 -1.71
N PRO A 134 -20.92 12.85 -2.30
CA PRO A 134 -19.63 13.03 -1.65
C PRO A 134 -19.71 14.03 -0.50
N SER A 135 -18.71 13.99 0.38
CA SER A 135 -18.46 15.05 1.37
C SER A 135 -17.96 16.33 0.70
N GLU A 136 -18.02 17.44 1.42
CA GLU A 136 -17.43 18.70 0.98
C GLU A 136 -15.91 18.62 0.87
N VAL A 137 -15.30 19.56 0.17
CA VAL A 137 -13.85 19.73 0.14
C VAL A 137 -13.36 20.13 1.54
N CYS A 138 -12.25 19.58 1.99
CA CYS A 138 -11.66 19.91 3.29
C CYS A 138 -11.10 21.35 3.28
N ASP A 139 -10.98 21.93 4.47
CA ASP A 139 -10.32 23.21 4.66
C ASP A 139 -8.80 23.13 4.41
N ASP A 140 -8.16 24.30 4.36
CA ASP A 140 -6.75 24.41 4.04
C ASP A 140 -5.84 23.85 5.12
N SER A 141 -6.24 23.91 6.39
CA SER A 141 -5.48 23.35 7.50
C SER A 141 -5.45 21.81 7.45
N THR A 142 -6.59 21.21 7.17
CA THR A 142 -6.70 19.77 6.92
C THR A 142 -5.89 19.34 5.70
N PHE A 143 -5.99 20.13 4.60
CA PHE A 143 -5.26 19.81 3.37
C PHE A 143 -3.73 19.84 3.57
N VAL A 144 -3.19 20.95 4.10
CA VAL A 144 -1.72 21.10 4.26
C VAL A 144 -1.15 20.04 5.19
N ARG A 145 -1.88 19.71 6.28
CA ARG A 145 -1.51 18.61 7.18
C ARG A 145 -1.50 17.26 6.45
N ARG A 146 -2.60 16.92 5.79
CA ARG A 146 -2.79 15.64 5.10
C ARG A 146 -1.71 15.39 4.07
N VAL A 147 -1.52 16.31 3.17
CA VAL A 147 -0.59 16.13 2.04
C VAL A 147 0.86 16.13 2.50
N THR A 148 1.21 16.90 3.54
CA THR A 148 2.57 16.89 4.10
C THR A 148 2.87 15.56 4.80
N ILE A 149 1.93 14.99 5.54
CA ILE A 149 2.09 13.65 6.13
C ILE A 149 2.24 12.60 5.02
N ASP A 150 1.42 12.64 3.99
CA ASP A 150 1.40 11.63 2.94
C ASP A 150 2.64 11.67 2.02
N LEU A 151 3.16 12.85 1.74
CA LEU A 151 4.30 13.03 0.84
C LEU A 151 5.65 13.10 1.57
N ALA A 152 5.68 13.65 2.79
CA ALA A 152 6.91 13.95 3.50
C ALA A 152 7.07 13.21 4.85
N SER A 153 6.08 12.38 5.25
CA SER A 153 6.07 11.63 6.54
C SER A 153 6.41 12.51 7.74
N ARG A 154 5.94 13.76 7.74
CA ARG A 154 6.06 14.72 8.85
C ARG A 154 4.85 15.62 8.94
N LEU A 155 4.72 16.30 10.06
CA LEU A 155 3.84 17.44 10.18
C LEU A 155 4.42 18.65 9.44
N PRO A 156 3.57 19.58 8.91
CA PRO A 156 4.05 20.90 8.57
C PRO A 156 4.64 21.58 9.82
N THR A 157 5.67 22.38 9.65
CA THR A 157 6.12 23.27 10.72
C THR A 157 5.05 24.33 11.01
N ALA A 158 5.05 24.93 12.20
CA ALA A 158 4.10 26.01 12.52
C ALA A 158 4.19 27.17 11.50
N THR A 159 5.40 27.52 11.05
CA THR A 159 5.63 28.56 10.04
C THR A 159 5.08 28.16 8.66
N GLU A 160 5.31 26.91 8.23
CA GLU A 160 4.75 26.39 6.96
C GLU A 160 3.22 26.43 6.99
N ALA A 161 2.61 25.95 8.09
CA ALA A 161 1.16 25.96 8.24
C ALA A 161 0.61 27.40 8.24
N GLU A 162 1.21 28.30 9.00
CA GLU A 162 0.78 29.70 9.10
C GLU A 162 0.92 30.43 7.75
N THR A 163 2.04 30.25 7.05
CA THR A 163 2.28 30.82 5.73
C THR A 163 1.26 30.29 4.72
N PHE A 164 1.03 28.99 4.70
CA PHE A 164 0.06 28.38 3.80
C PHE A 164 -1.38 28.86 4.05
N LEU A 165 -1.76 28.99 5.32
CA LEU A 165 -3.10 29.46 5.69
C LEU A 165 -3.31 30.94 5.34
N ALA A 166 -2.26 31.76 5.44
CA ALA A 166 -2.30 33.19 5.09
C ALA A 166 -2.24 33.45 3.57
N ASP A 167 -1.77 32.50 2.77
CA ASP A 167 -1.68 32.63 1.33
C ASP A 167 -3.07 32.64 0.70
N THR A 168 -3.35 33.66 -0.11
CA THR A 168 -4.62 33.85 -0.84
C THR A 168 -4.56 33.36 -2.28
N ASN A 169 -3.43 32.77 -2.72
CA ASN A 169 -3.27 32.24 -4.07
C ASN A 169 -4.21 31.06 -4.31
N PRO A 170 -5.09 31.11 -5.33
CA PRO A 170 -6.01 29.99 -5.62
C PRO A 170 -5.30 28.67 -5.97
N ASN A 171 -4.04 28.75 -6.41
CA ASN A 171 -3.22 27.56 -6.78
C ASN A 171 -2.26 27.13 -5.65
N LYS A 172 -2.40 27.66 -4.43
CA LYS A 172 -1.48 27.37 -3.32
C LYS A 172 -1.39 25.88 -2.98
N ARG A 173 -2.50 25.12 -3.14
CA ARG A 173 -2.52 23.67 -2.89
C ARG A 173 -1.63 22.93 -3.88
N ASP A 174 -1.70 23.24 -5.15
CA ASP A 174 -0.89 22.63 -6.20
C ASP A 174 0.59 22.99 -6.04
N GLN A 175 0.88 24.27 -5.74
CA GLN A 175 2.24 24.72 -5.45
C GLN A 175 2.83 24.02 -4.23
N TRP A 176 2.03 23.76 -3.20
CA TRP A 176 2.48 23.03 -2.01
C TRP A 176 2.78 21.54 -2.34
N ILE A 177 1.94 20.89 -3.14
CA ILE A 177 2.20 19.54 -3.67
C ILE A 177 3.54 19.52 -4.41
N ASP A 178 3.78 20.47 -5.32
CA ASP A 178 5.02 20.55 -6.10
C ASP A 178 6.26 20.76 -5.22
N GLN A 179 6.17 21.60 -4.20
CA GLN A 179 7.24 21.80 -3.23
C GLN A 179 7.58 20.51 -2.48
N LEU A 180 6.56 19.78 -2.03
CA LEU A 180 6.75 18.50 -1.34
C LEU A 180 7.36 17.45 -2.27
N LEU A 181 6.89 17.31 -3.50
CA LEU A 181 7.43 16.40 -4.51
C LEU A 181 8.90 16.67 -4.87
N ALA A 182 9.33 17.92 -4.78
CA ALA A 182 10.72 18.33 -5.01
C ALA A 182 11.61 18.16 -3.76
N SER A 183 11.01 17.94 -2.58
CA SER A 183 11.74 17.89 -1.31
C SER A 183 12.53 16.59 -1.11
N ASN A 184 13.54 16.65 -0.24
CA ASN A 184 14.23 15.46 0.28
C ASN A 184 13.31 14.58 1.12
N ASP A 185 12.33 15.17 1.82
CA ASP A 185 11.38 14.43 2.65
C ASP A 185 10.51 13.47 1.84
N TYR A 186 10.15 13.85 0.60
CA TYR A 186 9.48 12.94 -0.33
C TYR A 186 10.35 11.72 -0.66
N ALA A 187 11.62 11.95 -0.97
CA ALA A 187 12.54 10.87 -1.27
C ALA A 187 12.75 9.95 -0.06
N ASP A 188 12.88 10.50 1.15
CA ASP A 188 13.02 9.73 2.40
C ASP A 188 11.76 8.88 2.66
N THR A 189 10.56 9.45 2.50
CA THR A 189 9.28 8.77 2.71
C THR A 189 9.12 7.55 1.80
N PHE A 190 9.30 7.75 0.50
CA PHE A 190 9.11 6.67 -0.45
C PHE A 190 10.29 5.69 -0.48
N ALA A 191 11.51 6.12 -0.13
CA ALA A 191 12.63 5.22 0.07
C ALA A 191 12.42 4.28 1.27
N SER A 192 11.91 4.79 2.39
CA SER A 192 11.53 3.96 3.54
C SER A 192 10.49 2.90 3.16
N LYS A 193 9.45 3.30 2.40
CA LYS A 193 8.41 2.40 1.93
C LYS A 193 8.96 1.32 0.98
N TRP A 194 9.72 1.73 -0.05
CA TRP A 194 10.30 0.80 -1.02
C TRP A 194 11.37 -0.11 -0.39
N SER A 195 12.16 0.39 0.56
CA SER A 195 13.12 -0.43 1.31
C SER A 195 12.43 -1.58 2.06
N ALA A 196 11.29 -1.31 2.70
CA ALA A 196 10.51 -2.33 3.38
C ALA A 196 9.96 -3.37 2.38
N LEU A 197 9.33 -2.92 1.27
CA LEU A 197 8.76 -3.78 0.23
C LEU A 197 9.82 -4.64 -0.48
N LEU A 198 11.01 -4.10 -0.68
CA LEU A 198 12.15 -4.80 -1.29
C LEU A 198 12.94 -5.65 -0.27
N ARG A 199 12.41 -5.75 0.96
CA ARG A 199 13.00 -6.55 2.04
C ARG A 199 14.44 -6.14 2.35
N ASN A 200 14.75 -4.85 2.26
CA ASN A 200 16.06 -4.32 2.60
C ASN A 200 16.28 -4.41 4.11
N LYS A 201 16.97 -5.45 4.57
CA LYS A 201 17.32 -5.66 5.97
C LYS A 201 18.73 -6.18 6.10
N ARG A 202 19.30 -6.04 7.29
CA ARG A 202 20.59 -6.66 7.63
C ARG A 202 20.41 -8.18 7.73
N ASP A 203 21.51 -8.88 7.49
CA ASP A 203 21.56 -10.33 7.73
C ASP A 203 21.56 -10.59 9.23
N ASP A 204 20.65 -11.43 9.73
CA ASP A 204 20.48 -11.70 11.16
C ASP A 204 21.73 -12.36 11.79
N GLU A 205 22.50 -13.12 11.01
CA GLU A 205 23.73 -13.78 11.46
C GLU A 205 24.95 -12.84 11.40
N GLN A 206 24.91 -11.80 10.55
CA GLN A 206 26.03 -10.90 10.28
C GLN A 206 25.61 -9.42 10.31
N MET A 207 24.87 -9.03 11.33
CA MET A 207 24.23 -7.70 11.45
C MET A 207 25.15 -6.52 11.11
N GLU A 208 26.34 -6.48 11.70
CA GLU A 208 27.28 -5.35 11.51
C GLU A 208 28.00 -5.41 10.16
N LEU A 209 28.36 -6.61 9.70
CA LEU A 209 29.06 -6.81 8.42
C LEU A 209 28.16 -6.56 7.21
N SER A 210 26.85 -6.79 7.35
CA SER A 210 25.87 -6.56 6.29
C SER A 210 25.34 -5.13 6.22
N ARG A 211 25.66 -4.29 7.20
CA ARG A 211 25.23 -2.88 7.30
C ARG A 211 25.60 -2.02 6.09
N PRO A 212 26.86 -2.00 5.60
CA PRO A 212 27.24 -1.11 4.51
C PRO A 212 26.42 -1.34 3.25
N GLY A 213 26.23 -2.60 2.86
CA GLY A 213 25.42 -2.93 1.71
C GLY A 213 23.94 -2.53 1.88
N THR A 214 23.34 -2.81 3.05
CA THR A 214 21.95 -2.41 3.35
C THR A 214 21.76 -0.89 3.21
N TYR A 215 22.74 -0.12 3.70
CA TYR A 215 22.71 1.34 3.57
C TYR A 215 22.91 1.81 2.13
N ALA A 216 23.80 1.15 1.38
CA ALA A 216 24.01 1.44 -0.04
C ALA A 216 22.74 1.20 -0.86
N PHE A 217 22.01 0.10 -0.60
CA PHE A 217 20.76 -0.19 -1.30
C PHE A 217 19.66 0.81 -0.96
N HIS A 218 19.49 1.16 0.33
CA HIS A 218 18.58 2.25 0.71
C HIS A 218 18.95 3.57 0.01
N GLY A 219 20.24 3.91 -0.02
CA GLY A 219 20.73 5.11 -0.72
C GLY A 219 20.42 5.09 -2.21
N TRP A 220 20.58 3.94 -2.88
CA TRP A 220 20.24 3.74 -4.29
C TRP A 220 18.73 3.92 -4.55
N ILE A 221 17.88 3.33 -3.68
CA ILE A 221 16.42 3.49 -3.76
C ILE A 221 16.05 4.97 -3.59
N ARG A 222 16.59 5.62 -2.55
CA ARG A 222 16.34 7.02 -2.26
C ARG A 222 16.73 7.94 -3.42
N GLN A 223 17.89 7.71 -3.99
CA GLN A 223 18.39 8.48 -5.15
C GLN A 223 17.47 8.30 -6.36
N ALA A 224 17.05 7.07 -6.67
CA ALA A 224 16.15 6.80 -7.78
C ALA A 224 14.81 7.56 -7.65
N ILE A 225 14.25 7.62 -6.42
CA ILE A 225 13.02 8.36 -6.12
C ILE A 225 13.25 9.88 -6.20
N GLN A 226 14.35 10.39 -5.67
CA GLN A 226 14.69 11.81 -5.70
C GLN A 226 14.85 12.32 -7.14
N GLU A 227 15.56 11.55 -7.98
CA GLU A 227 15.77 11.83 -9.40
C GLU A 227 14.52 11.58 -10.26
N ASN A 228 13.45 11.06 -9.65
CA ASN A 228 12.23 10.64 -10.36
C ASN A 228 12.54 9.65 -11.50
N ARG A 229 13.40 8.67 -11.22
CA ARG A 229 13.72 7.62 -12.20
C ARG A 229 12.43 6.94 -12.66
N PRO A 230 12.20 6.77 -13.96
CA PRO A 230 11.04 6.03 -14.48
C PRO A 230 10.88 4.68 -13.79
N TYR A 231 9.65 4.32 -13.45
CA TYR A 231 9.40 3.10 -12.65
C TYR A 231 9.85 1.81 -13.36
N ASP A 232 9.73 1.74 -14.67
CA ASP A 232 10.22 0.65 -15.50
C ASP A 232 11.76 0.52 -15.42
N GLU A 233 12.51 1.63 -15.46
CA GLU A 233 13.94 1.65 -15.25
C GLU A 233 14.34 1.27 -13.81
N PHE A 234 13.58 1.75 -12.82
CA PHE A 234 13.80 1.40 -11.42
C PHE A 234 13.68 -0.12 -11.19
N VAL A 235 12.63 -0.74 -11.70
CA VAL A 235 12.40 -2.19 -11.55
C VAL A 235 13.39 -3.00 -12.38
N THR A 236 13.68 -2.58 -13.62
CA THR A 236 14.70 -3.20 -14.47
C THR A 236 16.06 -3.20 -13.76
N GLY A 237 16.43 -2.07 -13.14
CA GLY A 237 17.69 -1.96 -12.38
C GLY A 237 17.82 -2.95 -11.24
N ILE A 238 16.70 -3.34 -10.59
CA ILE A 238 16.68 -4.36 -9.54
C ILE A 238 16.76 -5.77 -10.14
N LEU A 239 15.90 -6.08 -11.10
CA LEU A 239 15.78 -7.43 -11.65
C LEU A 239 17.03 -7.88 -12.41
N THR A 240 17.69 -6.97 -13.12
CA THR A 240 18.88 -7.27 -13.94
C THR A 240 20.19 -7.00 -13.21
N ALA A 241 20.13 -6.62 -11.93
CA ALA A 241 21.31 -6.28 -11.14
C ALA A 241 22.36 -7.41 -11.17
N SER A 242 23.62 -7.01 -11.43
CA SER A 242 24.78 -7.90 -11.46
C SER A 242 25.98 -7.19 -10.85
N GLY A 243 27.00 -7.94 -10.38
CA GLY A 243 28.14 -7.42 -9.66
C GLY A 243 28.00 -7.60 -8.15
N GLU A 244 28.73 -6.82 -7.38
CA GLU A 244 28.68 -6.74 -5.92
C GLU A 244 27.91 -5.49 -5.46
N ALA A 245 27.48 -5.48 -4.22
CA ALA A 245 26.72 -4.34 -3.69
C ALA A 245 27.53 -3.03 -3.67
N SER A 246 28.85 -3.12 -3.57
CA SER A 246 29.77 -1.98 -3.68
C SER A 246 29.81 -1.36 -5.08
N GLU A 247 29.59 -2.18 -6.13
CA GLU A 247 29.53 -1.76 -7.54
C GLU A 247 28.10 -1.41 -7.97
N ASN A 248 27.15 -2.22 -7.54
CA ASN A 248 25.74 -2.12 -7.88
C ASN A 248 24.86 -2.46 -6.66
N PRO A 249 24.44 -1.47 -5.87
CA PRO A 249 23.68 -1.71 -4.65
C PRO A 249 22.37 -2.48 -4.84
N ALA A 250 21.75 -2.44 -6.03
CA ALA A 250 20.52 -3.18 -6.32
C ALA A 250 20.69 -4.71 -6.26
N THR A 251 21.93 -5.23 -6.35
CA THR A 251 22.23 -6.67 -6.16
C THR A 251 21.86 -7.16 -4.75
N LEU A 252 21.71 -6.26 -3.79
CA LEU A 252 21.31 -6.60 -2.44
C LEU A 252 19.91 -7.19 -2.34
N TRP A 253 19.02 -6.88 -3.27
CA TRP A 253 17.72 -7.56 -3.33
C TRP A 253 17.89 -9.08 -3.41
N TYR A 254 18.86 -9.54 -4.21
CA TYR A 254 19.18 -10.97 -4.32
C TYR A 254 19.79 -11.56 -3.05
N ARG A 255 20.49 -10.76 -2.22
CA ARG A 255 20.96 -11.20 -0.90
C ARG A 255 19.78 -11.44 0.04
N SER A 256 18.81 -10.53 0.05
CA SER A 256 17.63 -10.62 0.93
C SER A 256 16.65 -11.69 0.47
N VAL A 257 16.57 -11.93 -0.85
CA VAL A 257 15.66 -12.91 -1.48
C VAL A 257 16.49 -13.99 -2.16
N LYS A 258 17.08 -14.90 -1.36
CA LYS A 258 18.06 -15.91 -1.84
C LYS A 258 17.42 -17.00 -2.70
N GLU A 259 16.27 -17.49 -2.28
CA GLU A 259 15.61 -18.62 -2.92
C GLU A 259 14.90 -18.22 -4.22
N ILE A 260 15.07 -19.01 -5.27
CA ILE A 260 14.45 -18.74 -6.59
C ILE A 260 12.92 -18.64 -6.46
N ASN A 261 12.30 -19.51 -5.68
CA ASN A 261 10.84 -19.44 -5.47
C ASN A 261 10.43 -18.11 -4.81
N SER A 262 11.18 -17.65 -3.82
CA SER A 262 10.91 -16.36 -3.18
C SER A 262 11.10 -15.19 -4.15
N GLN A 263 12.09 -15.25 -5.05
CA GLN A 263 12.27 -14.24 -6.11
C GLN A 263 11.06 -14.18 -7.03
N VAL A 264 10.59 -15.32 -7.48
CA VAL A 264 9.39 -15.47 -8.33
C VAL A 264 8.15 -14.93 -7.63
N GLU A 265 7.94 -15.32 -6.38
CA GLU A 265 6.79 -14.93 -5.58
C GLU A 265 6.80 -13.44 -5.26
N ASP A 266 7.97 -12.90 -4.85
CA ASP A 266 8.12 -11.47 -4.57
C ASP A 266 7.95 -10.62 -5.85
N VAL A 267 8.50 -11.03 -6.99
CA VAL A 267 8.32 -10.31 -8.26
C VAL A 267 6.86 -10.29 -8.70
N ALA A 268 6.19 -11.43 -8.64
CA ALA A 268 4.79 -11.52 -9.02
C ALA A 268 3.90 -10.67 -8.08
N GLN A 269 4.12 -10.73 -6.79
CA GLN A 269 3.33 -10.03 -5.78
C GLN A 269 3.60 -8.52 -5.78
N LEU A 270 4.88 -8.14 -5.78
CA LEU A 270 5.28 -6.73 -5.65
C LEU A 270 5.03 -5.93 -6.93
N PHE A 271 5.47 -6.47 -8.07
CA PHE A 271 5.50 -5.72 -9.32
C PHE A 271 4.32 -6.04 -10.26
N LEU A 272 3.67 -7.21 -10.10
CA LEU A 272 2.54 -7.59 -10.95
C LEU A 272 1.22 -7.65 -10.18
N GLY A 273 1.23 -7.53 -8.84
CA GLY A 273 0.03 -7.64 -8.02
C GLY A 273 -0.61 -9.03 -8.06
N GLN A 274 0.18 -10.08 -8.32
CA GLN A 274 -0.29 -11.45 -8.48
C GLN A 274 0.27 -12.36 -7.39
N ARG A 275 -0.60 -12.96 -6.60
CA ARG A 275 -0.22 -13.96 -5.59
C ARG A 275 -0.21 -15.35 -6.23
N ILE A 276 0.96 -15.83 -6.65
CA ILE A 276 1.10 -17.10 -7.36
C ILE A 276 1.64 -18.26 -6.51
N GLN A 277 1.85 -18.06 -5.22
CA GLN A 277 2.48 -19.04 -4.31
C GLN A 277 1.78 -20.39 -4.32
N CYS A 278 0.44 -20.41 -4.40
CA CYS A 278 -0.34 -21.65 -4.44
C CYS A 278 -0.05 -22.47 -5.71
N ALA A 279 0.26 -21.80 -6.83
CA ALA A 279 0.53 -22.46 -8.11
C ALA A 279 1.83 -23.29 -8.10
N LYS A 280 2.71 -23.08 -7.13
CA LYS A 280 3.94 -23.88 -6.93
C LYS A 280 3.68 -25.39 -6.81
N CYS A 281 2.61 -25.80 -6.11
CA CYS A 281 2.34 -27.21 -5.81
C CYS A 281 1.13 -27.78 -6.54
N HIS A 282 0.12 -26.93 -6.81
CA HIS A 282 -1.14 -27.32 -7.46
C HIS A 282 -1.71 -26.13 -8.23
N HIS A 283 -2.73 -26.38 -9.03
CA HIS A 283 -3.45 -25.30 -9.70
C HIS A 283 -3.95 -24.28 -8.68
N HIS A 284 -3.79 -22.98 -8.97
CA HIS A 284 -4.18 -21.92 -8.03
C HIS A 284 -5.69 -22.01 -7.73
N PRO A 285 -6.12 -22.05 -6.45
CA PRO A 285 -7.52 -22.32 -6.10
C PRO A 285 -8.50 -21.19 -6.47
N PHE A 286 -7.99 -19.95 -6.66
CA PHE A 286 -8.80 -18.76 -6.88
C PHE A 286 -8.43 -18.02 -8.17
N GLU A 287 -7.54 -18.59 -8.98
CA GLU A 287 -6.99 -17.99 -10.19
C GLU A 287 -6.71 -19.04 -11.26
N LYS A 288 -6.46 -18.56 -12.48
CA LYS A 288 -6.17 -19.41 -13.65
C LYS A 288 -4.76 -20.01 -13.67
N TRP A 289 -3.86 -19.56 -12.79
CA TRP A 289 -2.45 -19.94 -12.82
C TRP A 289 -2.25 -21.44 -12.48
N SER A 290 -1.59 -22.14 -13.39
CA SER A 290 -1.22 -23.53 -13.22
C SER A 290 0.18 -23.66 -12.60
N THR A 291 0.53 -24.89 -12.18
CA THR A 291 1.91 -25.20 -11.79
C THR A 291 2.89 -25.01 -12.94
N ALA A 292 2.45 -25.25 -14.19
CA ALA A 292 3.30 -24.99 -15.36
C ALA A 292 3.61 -23.50 -15.51
N ASP A 293 2.63 -22.60 -15.34
CA ASP A 293 2.85 -21.14 -15.37
C ASP A 293 3.85 -20.69 -14.31
N TYR A 294 3.73 -21.21 -13.09
CA TYR A 294 4.68 -20.94 -11.99
C TYR A 294 6.09 -21.40 -12.35
N VAL A 295 6.24 -22.61 -12.87
CA VAL A 295 7.54 -23.19 -13.24
C VAL A 295 8.18 -22.43 -14.42
N GLN A 296 7.39 -22.06 -15.43
CA GLN A 296 7.84 -21.25 -16.56
C GLN A 296 8.34 -19.87 -16.09
N PHE A 297 7.62 -19.25 -15.16
CA PHE A 297 8.07 -17.97 -14.58
C PHE A 297 9.35 -18.15 -13.75
N THR A 298 9.50 -19.27 -13.03
CA THR A 298 10.71 -19.64 -12.29
C THR A 298 11.95 -19.77 -13.21
N ALA A 299 11.76 -20.20 -14.46
CA ALA A 299 12.86 -20.42 -15.40
C ALA A 299 13.65 -19.13 -15.71
N PHE A 300 13.08 -17.93 -15.57
CA PHE A 300 13.80 -16.67 -15.70
C PHE A 300 14.95 -16.50 -14.71
N PHE A 301 14.87 -17.11 -13.54
CA PHE A 301 15.89 -17.04 -12.49
C PHE A 301 16.82 -18.26 -12.45
N SER A 302 16.61 -19.25 -13.33
CA SER A 302 17.36 -20.52 -13.32
C SER A 302 18.85 -20.37 -13.60
N GLN A 303 19.26 -19.32 -14.29
CA GLN A 303 20.65 -19.04 -14.63
C GLN A 303 21.30 -17.97 -13.72
N LEU A 304 20.70 -17.67 -12.58
CA LEU A 304 21.30 -16.79 -11.59
C LEU A 304 22.49 -17.48 -10.92
N GLY A 305 23.68 -16.91 -11.07
CA GLY A 305 24.91 -17.34 -10.43
C GLY A 305 25.20 -16.50 -9.18
N ARG A 306 25.77 -17.16 -8.17
CA ARG A 306 26.23 -16.53 -6.93
C ARG A 306 27.65 -17.01 -6.61
N LYS A 307 28.50 -16.12 -6.18
CA LYS A 307 29.81 -16.47 -5.59
C LYS A 307 30.14 -15.47 -4.49
N LYS A 308 31.04 -15.86 -3.59
CA LYS A 308 31.52 -14.97 -2.52
C LYS A 308 32.10 -13.69 -3.13
N GLY A 309 31.68 -12.57 -2.58
CA GLY A 309 32.22 -11.24 -2.94
C GLY A 309 33.58 -10.97 -2.32
N GLU A 310 34.13 -9.78 -2.62
CA GLU A 310 35.38 -9.31 -2.04
C GLU A 310 35.22 -8.97 -0.54
N GLN A 311 34.07 -8.44 -0.16
CA GLN A 311 33.73 -8.17 1.24
C GLN A 311 33.11 -9.40 1.91
N ILE A 312 33.34 -9.53 3.23
CA ILE A 312 32.99 -10.76 4.00
C ILE A 312 31.50 -11.12 3.94
N SER A 313 30.61 -10.15 3.89
CA SER A 313 29.15 -10.33 3.91
C SER A 313 28.50 -10.17 2.55
N GLU A 314 29.29 -10.06 1.48
CA GLU A 314 28.78 -9.79 0.14
C GLU A 314 28.88 -10.97 -0.79
N GLU A 315 27.89 -11.06 -1.67
CA GLU A 315 27.84 -12.01 -2.78
C GLU A 315 27.95 -11.24 -4.11
N ARG A 316 28.68 -11.80 -5.04
CA ARG A 316 28.68 -11.34 -6.43
C ARG A 316 27.60 -12.09 -7.19
N ILE A 317 26.66 -11.34 -7.72
CA ILE A 317 25.55 -11.84 -8.55
C ILE A 317 25.96 -11.77 -10.02
N PHE A 318 25.69 -12.83 -10.78
CA PHE A 318 26.05 -12.88 -12.20
C PHE A 318 25.15 -13.85 -12.98
N HIS A 319 25.06 -13.69 -14.28
CA HIS A 319 24.45 -14.65 -15.18
C HIS A 319 25.41 -15.83 -15.44
N ARG A 320 24.90 -17.05 -15.28
CA ARG A 320 25.59 -18.28 -15.69
C ARG A 320 25.13 -18.65 -17.11
N SER A 321 26.10 -18.85 -18.04
CA SER A 321 25.75 -19.36 -19.35
C SER A 321 25.07 -20.72 -19.27
N GLY A 322 23.95 -20.88 -19.97
CA GLY A 322 23.17 -22.12 -20.00
C GLY A 322 21.72 -21.88 -20.42
N LEU A 323 21.03 -22.96 -20.77
CA LEU A 323 19.63 -22.87 -21.16
C LEU A 323 18.76 -22.52 -19.94
N ALA A 324 17.96 -21.48 -20.07
CA ALA A 324 16.99 -21.09 -19.07
C ALA A 324 15.83 -22.07 -19.06
N THR A 325 15.77 -22.95 -18.08
CA THR A 325 14.71 -23.95 -17.91
C THR A 325 14.44 -24.21 -16.44
N ALA A 326 13.21 -24.61 -16.11
CA ALA A 326 12.86 -25.16 -14.79
C ALA A 326 12.09 -26.47 -14.95
N ALA A 327 12.30 -27.40 -14.02
CA ALA A 327 11.67 -28.72 -14.09
C ALA A 327 10.29 -28.68 -13.43
N HIS A 328 9.27 -29.17 -14.12
CA HIS A 328 7.93 -29.34 -13.56
C HIS A 328 7.95 -30.43 -12.47
N PRO A 329 7.46 -30.16 -11.24
CA PRO A 329 7.67 -31.04 -10.08
C PRO A 329 7.02 -32.42 -10.21
N LYS A 330 5.99 -32.58 -11.05
CA LYS A 330 5.28 -33.86 -11.23
C LYS A 330 5.74 -34.64 -12.47
N SER A 331 5.95 -33.95 -13.60
CA SER A 331 6.33 -34.59 -14.87
C SER A 331 7.85 -34.64 -15.11
N ALA A 332 8.63 -33.91 -14.35
CA ALA A 332 10.06 -33.67 -14.58
C ALA A 332 10.39 -33.05 -15.95
N GLU A 333 9.38 -32.59 -16.67
CA GLU A 333 9.53 -31.89 -17.94
C GLU A 333 10.24 -30.54 -17.73
N LYS A 334 11.19 -30.23 -18.58
CA LYS A 334 11.90 -28.94 -18.58
C LYS A 334 11.09 -27.92 -19.37
N LEU A 335 10.58 -26.92 -18.67
CA LEU A 335 9.81 -25.83 -19.25
C LEU A 335 10.70 -24.61 -19.50
N LEU A 336 10.46 -23.94 -20.62
CA LEU A 336 11.13 -22.70 -21.00
C LEU A 336 10.52 -21.50 -20.26
N PRO A 337 11.23 -20.36 -20.14
CA PRO A 337 10.69 -19.16 -19.53
C PRO A 337 9.44 -18.65 -20.25
N SER A 338 8.47 -18.21 -19.47
CA SER A 338 7.30 -17.49 -19.95
C SER A 338 6.82 -16.51 -18.88
N GLY A 339 6.44 -15.30 -19.31
CA GLY A 339 5.68 -14.39 -18.49
C GLY A 339 4.29 -14.95 -18.18
N LEU A 340 3.63 -14.45 -17.14
CA LEU A 340 2.28 -14.90 -16.76
C LEU A 340 1.28 -14.66 -17.90
N GLY A 341 0.75 -15.75 -18.46
CA GLY A 341 -0.15 -15.71 -19.62
C GLY A 341 0.53 -15.42 -20.97
N GLY A 342 1.85 -15.37 -21.00
CA GLY A 342 2.64 -15.15 -22.21
C GLY A 342 3.01 -16.42 -22.96
N LEU A 343 3.78 -16.24 -24.04
CA LEU A 343 4.36 -17.35 -24.80
C LEU A 343 5.71 -17.75 -24.21
N GLN A 344 6.06 -19.01 -24.36
CA GLN A 344 7.39 -19.52 -24.00
C GLN A 344 8.48 -18.87 -24.84
N LEU A 345 9.59 -18.49 -24.19
CA LEU A 345 10.73 -17.82 -24.81
C LEU A 345 11.91 -18.79 -24.94
N SER A 346 12.48 -18.87 -26.14
CA SER A 346 13.74 -19.56 -26.35
C SER A 346 14.88 -18.55 -26.22
N ILE A 347 15.55 -18.53 -25.07
CA ILE A 347 16.62 -17.59 -24.74
C ILE A 347 17.96 -18.29 -24.98
N GLN A 348 18.89 -17.62 -25.66
CA GLN A 348 20.22 -18.20 -25.95
C GLN A 348 21.02 -18.34 -24.65
N PRO A 349 21.91 -19.34 -24.55
CA PRO A 349 22.65 -19.62 -23.31
C PRO A 349 23.54 -18.47 -22.80
N ASP A 350 23.95 -17.55 -23.65
CA ASP A 350 24.77 -16.38 -23.33
C ASP A 350 23.94 -15.13 -22.97
N GLN A 351 22.61 -15.18 -23.14
CA GLN A 351 21.69 -14.10 -22.82
C GLN A 351 21.12 -14.27 -21.40
N ASP A 352 21.10 -13.18 -20.65
CA ASP A 352 20.54 -13.18 -19.28
C ASP A 352 19.00 -13.21 -19.31
N PRO A 353 18.37 -14.29 -18.82
CA PRO A 353 16.91 -14.42 -18.86
C PRO A 353 16.17 -13.33 -18.08
N ARG A 354 16.81 -12.70 -17.11
CA ARG A 354 16.22 -11.62 -16.30
C ARG A 354 15.97 -10.35 -17.12
N GLN A 355 16.75 -10.13 -18.19
CA GLN A 355 16.52 -9.02 -19.12
C GLN A 355 15.19 -9.22 -19.87
N PHE A 356 14.93 -10.42 -20.36
CA PHE A 356 13.68 -10.76 -21.03
C PHE A 356 12.47 -10.68 -20.10
N LEU A 357 12.65 -11.03 -18.80
CA LEU A 357 11.63 -10.83 -17.79
C LEU A 357 11.32 -9.34 -17.61
N ALA A 358 12.35 -8.51 -17.46
CA ALA A 358 12.21 -7.07 -17.30
C ALA A 358 11.53 -6.43 -18.54
N GLU A 359 11.96 -6.78 -19.75
CA GLU A 359 11.35 -6.33 -21.00
C GLU A 359 9.87 -6.71 -21.10
N TRP A 360 9.52 -7.97 -20.77
CA TRP A 360 8.13 -8.41 -20.77
C TRP A 360 7.30 -7.66 -19.72
N MET A 361 7.85 -7.45 -18.50
CA MET A 361 7.13 -6.77 -17.44
C MET A 361 6.87 -5.29 -17.76
N THR A 362 7.88 -4.61 -18.30
CA THR A 362 7.82 -3.15 -18.55
C THR A 362 7.22 -2.80 -19.92
N ALA A 363 6.84 -3.79 -20.72
CA ALA A 363 6.13 -3.57 -21.97
C ALA A 363 4.84 -2.76 -21.73
N ARG A 364 4.57 -1.79 -22.58
CA ARG A 364 3.43 -0.86 -22.42
C ARG A 364 2.06 -1.53 -22.38
N ASP A 365 1.95 -2.68 -23.00
CA ASP A 365 0.75 -3.52 -23.07
C ASP A 365 0.70 -4.61 -21.99
N ASN A 366 1.70 -4.65 -21.09
CA ASN A 366 1.66 -5.58 -19.97
C ASN A 366 0.44 -5.29 -19.07
N PRO A 367 -0.44 -6.27 -18.83
CA PRO A 367 -1.71 -6.02 -18.14
C PRO A 367 -1.57 -5.85 -16.62
N PHE A 368 -0.39 -6.10 -16.06
CA PHE A 368 -0.17 -6.18 -14.61
C PHE A 368 0.69 -5.05 -14.07
N PHE A 369 1.85 -4.79 -14.68
CA PHE A 369 2.95 -4.00 -14.13
C PHE A 369 2.55 -2.59 -13.70
N ALA A 370 2.13 -1.76 -14.65
CA ALA A 370 1.71 -0.38 -14.36
C ALA A 370 0.49 -0.34 -13.44
N ARG A 371 -0.43 -1.27 -13.65
CA ARG A 371 -1.67 -1.39 -12.89
C ARG A 371 -1.43 -1.71 -11.41
N ALA A 372 -0.45 -2.58 -11.11
CA ALA A 372 -0.07 -2.92 -9.75
C ALA A 372 0.48 -1.72 -8.99
N LEU A 373 1.38 -0.92 -9.63
CA LEU A 373 1.91 0.29 -9.01
C LEU A 373 0.82 1.33 -8.76
N VAL A 374 -0.01 1.60 -9.76
CA VAL A 374 -1.11 2.58 -9.65
C VAL A 374 -2.02 2.23 -8.48
N ASN A 375 -2.41 0.96 -8.34
CA ASN A 375 -3.25 0.50 -7.25
C ASN A 375 -2.55 0.62 -5.87
N ARG A 376 -1.25 0.33 -5.81
CA ARG A 376 -0.44 0.47 -4.59
C ARG A 376 -0.30 1.93 -4.16
N TYR A 377 -0.06 2.84 -5.09
CA TYR A 377 -0.01 4.27 -4.81
C TYR A 377 -1.39 4.82 -4.44
N TRP A 378 -2.45 4.37 -5.11
CA TRP A 378 -3.82 4.71 -4.71
C TRP A 378 -4.10 4.32 -3.26
N LYS A 379 -3.75 3.08 -2.86
CA LYS A 379 -3.88 2.64 -1.46
C LYS A 379 -3.07 3.51 -0.50
N HIS A 380 -1.87 3.94 -0.89
CA HIS A 380 -1.06 4.83 -0.04
C HIS A 380 -1.81 6.12 0.31
N PHE A 381 -2.51 6.74 -0.63
CA PHE A 381 -3.22 8.00 -0.40
C PHE A 381 -4.61 7.85 0.20
N PHE A 382 -5.30 6.77 -0.09
CA PHE A 382 -6.68 6.58 0.34
C PHE A 382 -6.87 5.52 1.45
N GLY A 383 -5.81 4.83 1.85
CA GLY A 383 -5.86 3.76 2.85
C GLY A 383 -6.43 2.44 2.34
N ARG A 384 -7.07 2.44 1.18
CA ARG A 384 -7.62 1.26 0.50
C ARG A 384 -7.33 1.32 -1.00
N GLY A 385 -6.98 0.19 -1.59
CA GLY A 385 -6.78 0.06 -3.04
C GLY A 385 -8.10 0.07 -3.81
N LEU A 386 -8.04 0.39 -5.10
CA LEU A 386 -9.15 0.11 -6.03
C LEU A 386 -9.39 -1.40 -6.13
N VAL A 387 -8.32 -2.18 -6.06
CA VAL A 387 -8.31 -3.60 -5.72
C VAL A 387 -7.70 -3.73 -4.33
N ASP A 388 -8.36 -4.41 -3.42
CA ASP A 388 -7.91 -4.58 -2.04
C ASP A 388 -8.06 -6.05 -1.61
N PRO A 389 -7.00 -6.70 -1.10
CA PRO A 389 -5.62 -6.20 -0.92
C PRO A 389 -4.94 -5.80 -2.24
N GLU A 390 -4.01 -4.83 -2.17
CA GLU A 390 -3.39 -4.20 -3.35
C GLU A 390 -2.53 -5.15 -4.20
N ASP A 391 -2.10 -6.25 -3.62
CA ASP A 391 -1.27 -7.29 -4.22
C ASP A 391 -2.06 -8.56 -4.60
N ASP A 392 -3.39 -8.45 -4.61
CA ASP A 392 -4.31 -9.55 -4.95
C ASP A 392 -5.22 -9.14 -6.13
N MET A 393 -4.59 -8.81 -7.26
CA MET A 393 -5.25 -8.31 -8.47
C MET A 393 -5.75 -9.43 -9.40
N ARG A 394 -6.21 -10.52 -8.80
CA ARG A 394 -6.79 -11.66 -9.52
C ARG A 394 -8.13 -11.31 -10.18
N GLU A 395 -8.52 -12.07 -11.20
CA GLU A 395 -9.80 -11.88 -11.91
C GLU A 395 -11.00 -11.98 -10.95
N THR A 396 -10.89 -12.81 -9.91
CA THR A 396 -11.94 -13.03 -8.92
C THR A 396 -12.01 -11.94 -7.83
N ASN A 397 -11.13 -10.96 -7.85
CA ASN A 397 -11.15 -9.77 -7.00
C ASN A 397 -11.18 -8.50 -7.85
N PRO A 398 -12.31 -8.18 -8.49
CA PRO A 398 -12.42 -7.06 -9.42
C PRO A 398 -12.27 -5.71 -8.70
N PRO A 399 -11.69 -4.69 -9.38
CA PRO A 399 -11.56 -3.36 -8.81
C PRO A 399 -12.93 -2.72 -8.56
N THR A 400 -13.02 -1.93 -7.49
CA THR A 400 -14.24 -1.17 -7.15
C THR A 400 -14.59 -0.10 -8.19
N ASN A 401 -13.58 0.42 -8.91
CA ASN A 401 -13.77 1.32 -10.05
C ASN A 401 -12.79 0.95 -11.19
N PRO A 402 -13.18 0.01 -12.07
CA PRO A 402 -12.31 -0.47 -13.15
C PRO A 402 -11.97 0.61 -14.18
N GLU A 403 -12.90 1.53 -14.46
CA GLU A 403 -12.65 2.63 -15.41
C GLU A 403 -11.57 3.56 -14.88
N LEU A 404 -11.63 3.92 -13.60
CA LEU A 404 -10.61 4.75 -12.94
C LEU A 404 -9.23 4.07 -12.96
N LEU A 405 -9.18 2.79 -12.55
CA LEU A 405 -7.91 2.06 -12.53
C LEU A 405 -7.29 1.98 -13.93
N SER A 406 -8.09 1.73 -14.96
CA SER A 406 -7.61 1.68 -16.34
C SER A 406 -7.12 3.05 -16.82
N ALA A 407 -7.88 4.12 -16.57
CA ALA A 407 -7.51 5.48 -16.97
C ALA A 407 -6.23 5.98 -16.27
N LEU A 408 -6.09 5.72 -14.96
CA LEU A 408 -4.88 6.06 -14.22
C LEU A 408 -3.67 5.24 -14.69
N THR A 409 -3.88 3.96 -15.02
CA THR A 409 -2.82 3.09 -15.56
C THR A 409 -2.34 3.62 -16.91
N GLU A 410 -3.27 3.96 -17.79
CA GLU A 410 -2.95 4.53 -19.11
C GLU A 410 -2.22 5.88 -18.96
N HIS A 411 -2.71 6.76 -18.10
CA HIS A 411 -2.06 8.04 -17.79
C HIS A 411 -0.62 7.85 -17.30
N PHE A 412 -0.39 6.87 -16.40
CA PHE A 412 0.93 6.55 -15.87
C PHE A 412 1.88 6.01 -16.96
N VAL A 413 1.42 5.12 -17.82
CA VAL A 413 2.21 4.61 -18.96
C VAL A 413 2.52 5.72 -19.97
N GLN A 414 1.54 6.58 -20.27
CA GLN A 414 1.71 7.71 -21.20
C GLN A 414 2.68 8.76 -20.68
N SER A 415 2.76 8.95 -19.36
CA SER A 415 3.73 9.86 -18.74
C SER A 415 5.17 9.33 -18.75
N GLY A 416 5.43 8.11 -19.30
CA GLY A 416 6.74 7.47 -19.26
C GLY A 416 7.06 6.89 -17.87
N TYR A 417 6.07 6.32 -17.21
CA TYR A 417 6.19 5.73 -15.87
C TYR A 417 6.67 6.71 -14.78
N ASP A 418 6.26 7.99 -14.90
CA ASP A 418 6.59 9.07 -13.97
C ASP A 418 5.82 8.94 -12.66
N MET A 419 6.51 8.49 -11.60
CA MET A 419 5.90 8.28 -10.28
C MET A 419 5.45 9.61 -9.62
N LYS A 420 6.21 10.70 -9.77
CA LYS A 420 5.82 12.01 -9.20
C LYS A 420 4.59 12.58 -9.92
N ASN A 421 4.47 12.39 -11.23
CA ASN A 421 3.29 12.79 -11.97
C ASN A 421 2.04 12.01 -11.55
N LEU A 422 2.14 10.71 -11.30
CA LEU A 422 1.05 9.92 -10.75
C LEU A 422 0.60 10.44 -9.37
N VAL A 423 1.56 10.71 -8.48
CA VAL A 423 1.30 11.25 -7.14
C VAL A 423 0.64 12.64 -7.24
N ARG A 424 1.17 13.52 -8.09
CA ARG A 424 0.60 14.84 -8.36
C ARG A 424 -0.87 14.72 -8.80
N THR A 425 -1.14 13.88 -9.80
CA THR A 425 -2.49 13.66 -10.32
C THR A 425 -3.46 13.20 -9.24
N ILE A 426 -3.03 12.32 -8.32
CA ILE A 426 -3.86 11.87 -7.20
C ILE A 426 -4.10 13.01 -6.21
N CYS A 427 -3.06 13.69 -5.75
CA CYS A 427 -3.16 14.72 -4.70
C CYS A 427 -3.87 15.99 -5.15
N GLU A 428 -3.77 16.38 -6.42
CA GLU A 428 -4.49 17.50 -7.00
C GLU A 428 -5.98 17.22 -7.17
N SER A 429 -6.42 15.95 -7.19
CA SER A 429 -7.83 15.63 -7.39
C SER A 429 -8.70 16.16 -6.24
N THR A 430 -9.89 16.60 -6.57
CA THR A 430 -10.91 16.95 -5.57
C THR A 430 -11.25 15.75 -4.69
N THR A 431 -11.23 14.54 -5.24
CA THR A 431 -11.45 13.29 -4.53
C THR A 431 -10.49 13.11 -3.35
N TYR A 432 -9.19 13.38 -3.53
CA TYR A 432 -8.21 13.35 -2.45
C TYR A 432 -8.44 14.48 -1.44
N GLN A 433 -8.94 15.62 -1.90
CA GLN A 433 -9.18 16.80 -1.09
C GLN A 433 -10.56 16.81 -0.41
N LEU A 434 -11.38 15.75 -0.54
CA LEU A 434 -12.62 15.63 0.20
C LEU A 434 -12.37 15.60 1.72
N SER A 435 -13.33 16.13 2.47
CA SER A 435 -13.33 16.08 3.93
C SER A 435 -13.50 14.64 4.44
N ALA A 436 -12.89 14.35 5.58
CA ALA A 436 -13.12 13.10 6.31
C ALA A 436 -14.46 13.08 7.06
N LYS A 437 -15.11 14.24 7.25
CA LYS A 437 -16.42 14.32 7.90
C LYS A 437 -17.47 13.67 6.99
N PRO A 438 -18.18 12.64 7.47
CA PRO A 438 -19.25 12.05 6.70
C PRO A 438 -20.46 13.00 6.61
N ASN A 439 -21.21 12.89 5.53
CA ASN A 439 -22.57 13.40 5.47
C ASN A 439 -23.57 12.29 5.85
N GLN A 440 -24.87 12.59 5.80
CA GLN A 440 -25.93 11.62 6.17
C GLN A 440 -26.00 10.39 5.26
N TYR A 441 -25.35 10.40 4.09
CA TYR A 441 -25.44 9.34 3.11
C TYR A 441 -24.17 8.48 2.99
N ASN A 442 -23.00 9.00 3.38
CA ASN A 442 -21.71 8.35 3.12
C ASN A 442 -20.97 7.90 4.39
N MET A 443 -21.68 7.82 5.53
CA MET A 443 -21.08 7.39 6.81
C MET A 443 -20.49 5.99 6.72
N ASP A 444 -21.22 5.08 6.07
CA ASP A 444 -20.84 3.66 5.93
C ASP A 444 -20.06 3.37 4.65
N ASP A 445 -19.79 4.38 3.82
CA ASP A 445 -18.98 4.19 2.62
C ASP A 445 -17.52 3.90 2.99
N ARG A 446 -17.00 2.76 2.49
CA ARG A 446 -15.65 2.27 2.75
C ARG A 446 -14.84 1.98 1.49
N GLN A 447 -15.45 2.11 0.29
CA GLN A 447 -14.79 1.68 -0.95
C GLN A 447 -15.03 2.58 -2.17
N ASN A 448 -15.89 3.60 -2.07
CA ASN A 448 -16.26 4.42 -3.22
C ASN A 448 -15.62 5.81 -3.21
N TYR A 449 -14.82 6.11 -2.17
CA TYR A 449 -14.08 7.38 -2.04
C TYR A 449 -14.98 8.61 -2.04
N SER A 450 -16.19 8.48 -1.51
CA SER A 450 -17.13 9.60 -1.35
C SER A 450 -16.72 10.59 -0.25
N ARG A 451 -15.74 10.24 0.54
CA ARG A 451 -15.05 11.08 1.52
C ARG A 451 -13.62 10.59 1.70
N TYR A 452 -12.76 11.36 2.36
CA TYR A 452 -11.47 10.87 2.81
C TYR A 452 -11.66 9.91 3.99
N TYR A 453 -10.95 8.78 3.98
CA TYR A 453 -10.99 7.80 5.08
C TYR A 453 -9.82 8.08 6.04
N PRO A 454 -10.10 8.53 7.29
CA PRO A 454 -9.04 8.77 8.26
C PRO A 454 -8.24 7.50 8.52
N ARG A 455 -6.93 7.64 8.56
CA ARG A 455 -6.03 6.54 8.85
C ARG A 455 -4.98 6.95 9.87
N ARG A 456 -4.56 6.02 10.71
CA ARG A 456 -3.48 6.26 11.65
C ARG A 456 -2.19 6.57 10.89
N MET A 457 -1.40 7.53 11.40
CA MET A 457 -0.08 7.79 10.83
C MET A 457 0.80 6.54 10.88
N MET A 458 1.72 6.40 9.94
CA MET A 458 2.75 5.36 9.97
C MET A 458 3.60 5.50 11.24
N ALA A 459 4.16 4.40 11.73
CA ALA A 459 4.96 4.38 12.96
C ALA A 459 6.10 5.40 12.92
N GLU A 460 6.78 5.48 11.77
CA GLU A 460 7.89 6.39 11.53
C GLU A 460 7.43 7.86 11.56
N SER A 461 6.36 8.17 10.83
CA SER A 461 5.78 9.53 10.80
C SER A 461 5.27 9.96 12.17
N LEU A 462 4.67 9.04 12.93
CA LEU A 462 4.18 9.34 14.27
C LEU A 462 5.34 9.59 15.25
N CYS A 463 6.40 8.78 15.18
CA CYS A 463 7.62 8.97 15.97
C CYS A 463 8.24 10.35 15.71
N ASP A 464 8.44 10.67 14.43
CA ASP A 464 9.02 11.96 14.00
C ASP A 464 8.11 13.15 14.40
N SER A 465 6.79 12.98 14.32
CA SER A 465 5.82 14.00 14.74
C SER A 465 5.84 14.26 16.25
N ILE A 466 6.00 13.22 17.04
CA ILE A 466 6.17 13.35 18.51
C ILE A 466 7.47 14.08 18.81
N ASP A 467 8.56 13.75 18.14
CA ASP A 467 9.85 14.42 18.29
C ASP A 467 9.75 15.92 18.00
N VAL A 468 9.10 16.27 16.88
CA VAL A 468 8.87 17.67 16.50
C VAL A 468 8.01 18.40 17.53
N LEU A 469 6.91 17.80 18.00
CA LEU A 469 6.01 18.45 18.95
C LEU A 469 6.64 18.63 20.33
N THR A 470 7.36 17.63 20.82
CA THR A 470 8.04 17.69 22.14
C THR A 470 9.36 18.47 22.10
N GLY A 471 9.96 18.68 20.93
CA GLY A 471 11.31 19.23 20.78
C GLY A 471 12.40 18.29 21.27
N SER A 472 12.10 17.00 21.43
CA SER A 472 13.02 15.97 21.97
C SER A 472 13.25 14.89 20.90
N VAL A 473 14.52 14.65 20.56
CA VAL A 473 14.90 13.78 19.44
C VAL A 473 15.06 12.33 19.87
N THR A 474 14.45 11.40 19.12
CA THR A 474 14.74 9.97 19.23
C THR A 474 16.14 9.68 18.71
N ARG A 475 16.94 8.93 19.48
CA ARG A 475 18.29 8.52 19.07
C ARG A 475 18.28 7.06 18.61
N PHE A 476 18.71 6.83 17.39
CA PHE A 476 18.88 5.48 16.84
C PHE A 476 20.35 5.08 16.90
N GLN A 477 20.62 3.90 17.48
CA GLN A 477 22.00 3.44 17.66
C GLN A 477 22.73 3.31 16.32
N GLY A 478 23.89 3.95 16.21
CA GLY A 478 24.72 3.93 15.00
C GLY A 478 24.25 4.87 13.88
N MET A 479 23.28 5.75 14.16
CA MET A 479 22.86 6.81 13.26
C MET A 479 23.31 8.19 13.79
N PRO A 480 23.49 9.17 12.90
CA PRO A 480 23.72 10.56 13.30
C PRO A 480 22.60 11.07 14.21
N VAL A 481 22.96 12.00 15.10
CA VAL A 481 21.96 12.72 15.91
C VAL A 481 21.02 13.48 14.96
N ASN A 482 19.73 13.53 15.28
CA ASN A 482 18.65 14.10 14.44
C ASN A 482 18.27 13.27 13.20
N THR A 483 18.72 12.03 13.06
CA THR A 483 18.16 11.13 12.06
C THR A 483 16.69 10.86 12.39
N ARG A 484 15.81 11.15 11.46
CA ARG A 484 14.37 10.87 11.58
C ARG A 484 14.10 9.37 11.44
N ALA A 485 13.02 8.88 12.06
CA ALA A 485 12.64 7.47 11.95
C ALA A 485 12.35 7.04 10.50
N VAL A 486 11.80 7.94 9.67
CA VAL A 486 11.57 7.71 8.26
C VAL A 486 12.85 7.55 7.43
N GLN A 487 13.98 8.06 7.90
CA GLN A 487 15.29 7.98 7.23
C GLN A 487 16.07 6.71 7.57
N LEU A 488 15.53 5.86 8.44
CA LEU A 488 16.19 4.61 8.80
C LEU A 488 16.31 3.69 7.57
N PRO A 489 17.51 3.21 7.25
CA PRO A 489 17.74 2.44 6.03
C PRO A 489 17.12 1.04 6.05
N ASP A 490 16.79 0.50 7.23
CA ASP A 490 16.22 -0.84 7.38
C ASP A 490 15.40 -0.98 8.69
N SER A 491 14.73 -2.13 8.82
CA SER A 491 13.90 -2.46 9.99
C SER A 491 14.66 -3.01 11.19
N SER A 492 15.98 -3.21 11.09
CA SER A 492 16.79 -3.86 12.14
C SER A 492 17.10 -2.95 13.34
N PHE A 493 16.78 -1.66 13.27
CA PHE A 493 16.90 -0.75 14.39
C PHE A 493 15.91 -1.08 15.49
N GLN A 494 16.40 -1.37 16.68
CA GLN A 494 15.55 -1.67 17.82
C GLN A 494 14.84 -0.39 18.28
N SER A 495 13.52 -0.42 18.27
CA SER A 495 12.64 0.61 18.82
C SER A 495 11.33 -0.04 19.19
N TYR A 496 11.01 -0.02 20.49
CA TYR A 496 9.73 -0.54 20.98
C TYR A 496 8.56 0.25 20.39
N PHE A 497 8.69 1.58 20.32
CA PHE A 497 7.68 2.45 19.72
C PHE A 497 7.37 2.04 18.28
N LEU A 498 8.40 1.99 17.42
CA LEU A 498 8.20 1.65 16.00
C LEU A 498 7.60 0.25 15.81
N THR A 499 7.97 -0.71 16.67
CA THR A 499 7.42 -2.08 16.64
C THR A 499 5.96 -2.10 17.04
N VAL A 500 5.58 -1.46 18.15
CA VAL A 500 4.20 -1.42 18.64
C VAL A 500 3.28 -0.70 17.67
N PHE A 501 3.77 0.35 17.01
CA PHE A 501 3.00 1.12 16.02
C PHE A 501 3.03 0.54 14.60
N GLY A 502 3.62 -0.65 14.41
CA GLY A 502 3.45 -1.45 13.21
C GLY A 502 4.44 -1.15 12.09
N ARG A 503 5.70 -0.78 12.42
CA ARG A 503 6.78 -0.73 11.41
C ARG A 503 6.97 -2.12 10.79
N PRO A 504 7.05 -2.25 9.44
CA PRO A 504 7.32 -3.52 8.78
C PRO A 504 8.64 -4.14 9.22
N LYS A 505 8.69 -5.47 9.26
CA LYS A 505 9.92 -6.21 9.58
C LYS A 505 10.78 -6.50 8.35
N GLY A 506 10.24 -6.34 7.13
CA GLY A 506 10.92 -6.67 5.87
C GLY A 506 11.07 -8.18 5.66
N GLU A 507 10.10 -8.96 6.10
CA GLU A 507 10.08 -10.41 5.93
C GLU A 507 9.36 -10.85 4.65
N SER A 508 8.47 -10.01 4.13
CA SER A 508 7.71 -10.26 2.90
C SER A 508 7.63 -9.02 2.00
N ALA A 509 7.30 -9.23 0.74
CA ALA A 509 7.07 -8.16 -0.24
C ALA A 509 5.67 -7.54 -0.15
N CYS A 510 5.02 -7.62 1.02
CA CYS A 510 3.64 -7.16 1.23
C CYS A 510 3.59 -5.91 2.12
N ASP A 511 2.82 -4.91 1.69
CA ASP A 511 2.49 -3.75 2.55
C ASP A 511 1.62 -4.16 3.77
N CYS A 512 1.09 -5.39 3.77
CA CYS A 512 0.33 -6.00 4.87
C CYS A 512 1.17 -6.20 6.15
N GLU A 513 2.50 -6.19 6.06
CA GLU A 513 3.37 -6.19 7.25
C GLU A 513 3.23 -4.92 8.09
N ARG A 514 2.82 -3.82 7.47
CA ARG A 514 2.57 -2.57 8.17
C ARG A 514 1.26 -2.66 8.93
N GLY A 515 1.34 -2.84 10.24
CA GLY A 515 0.15 -2.90 11.11
C GLY A 515 -0.61 -1.58 11.12
N SER A 516 -1.82 -1.57 10.56
CA SER A 516 -2.71 -0.40 10.55
C SER A 516 -3.72 -0.42 11.71
N ASP A 517 -3.98 -1.58 12.29
CA ASP A 517 -5.00 -1.75 13.31
C ASP A 517 -4.58 -1.16 14.64
N SER A 518 -5.55 -0.52 15.31
CA SER A 518 -5.37 -0.02 16.66
C SER A 518 -5.43 -1.17 17.66
N ASN A 519 -4.50 -1.21 18.59
CA ASN A 519 -4.46 -2.22 19.65
C ASN A 519 -4.23 -1.61 21.03
N LEU A 520 -4.48 -2.40 22.07
CA LEU A 520 -4.36 -1.96 23.45
C LEU A 520 -2.92 -1.53 23.81
N ALA A 521 -1.90 -2.19 23.27
CA ALA A 521 -0.50 -1.87 23.55
C ALA A 521 -0.14 -0.44 23.08
N GLN A 522 -0.67 -0.01 21.94
CA GLN A 522 -0.50 1.35 21.42
C GLN A 522 -1.12 2.39 22.36
N GLY A 523 -2.38 2.17 22.78
CA GLY A 523 -3.07 3.06 23.71
C GLY A 523 -2.34 3.16 25.05
N LEU A 524 -1.92 2.02 25.62
CA LEU A 524 -1.17 2.00 26.87
C LEU A 524 0.21 2.68 26.73
N HIS A 525 0.87 2.53 25.59
CA HIS A 525 2.16 3.21 25.35
C HIS A 525 1.99 4.73 25.30
N LEU A 526 0.99 5.24 24.60
CA LEU A 526 0.71 6.68 24.53
C LEU A 526 0.37 7.30 25.91
N ILE A 527 -0.32 6.56 26.75
CA ILE A 527 -0.79 7.07 28.06
C ILE A 527 0.29 6.93 29.14
N ASN A 528 1.03 5.80 29.17
CA ASN A 528 1.83 5.41 30.34
C ASN A 528 3.33 5.24 30.06
N SER A 529 3.80 5.44 28.83
CA SER A 529 5.19 5.19 28.47
C SER A 529 6.17 6.17 29.15
N ASP A 530 7.21 5.66 29.78
CA ASP A 530 8.33 6.47 30.27
C ASP A 530 9.03 7.20 29.13
N GLU A 531 9.11 6.59 27.95
CA GLU A 531 9.68 7.21 26.76
C GLU A 531 8.97 8.52 26.42
N LEU A 532 7.64 8.52 26.34
CA LEU A 532 6.88 9.72 26.04
C LEU A 532 6.91 10.76 27.17
N ARG A 533 6.81 10.32 28.43
CA ARG A 533 6.96 11.22 29.56
C ARG A 533 8.31 11.93 29.56
N ASN A 534 9.40 11.18 29.32
CA ASN A 534 10.74 11.75 29.28
C ASN A 534 10.93 12.72 28.11
N LYS A 535 10.28 12.49 26.96
CA LYS A 535 10.29 13.42 25.82
C LYS A 535 9.55 14.71 26.15
N ILE A 536 8.37 14.62 26.75
CA ILE A 536 7.55 15.78 27.13
C ILE A 536 8.26 16.61 28.21
N ALA A 537 8.88 15.97 29.21
CA ALA A 537 9.57 16.61 30.33
C ALA A 537 11.07 16.87 30.07
N ALA A 538 11.54 16.73 28.82
CA ALA A 538 12.96 16.92 28.49
C ALA A 538 13.42 18.33 28.88
N GLY A 539 14.59 18.41 29.54
CA GLY A 539 15.12 19.68 30.05
C GLY A 539 15.48 20.74 29.00
N ASP A 540 15.65 20.31 27.76
CA ASP A 540 15.82 21.12 26.56
C ASP A 540 14.61 21.06 25.61
N GLY A 541 13.53 20.39 26.03
CA GLY A 541 12.32 20.20 25.26
C GLY A 541 11.44 21.44 25.14
N ARG A 542 10.39 21.32 24.32
CA ARG A 542 9.49 22.43 23.98
C ARG A 542 8.76 23.02 25.21
N ALA A 543 8.33 22.20 26.16
CA ALA A 543 7.67 22.70 27.37
C ALA A 543 8.58 23.66 28.14
N VAL A 544 9.85 23.30 28.33
CA VAL A 544 10.86 24.14 29.01
C VAL A 544 11.17 25.40 28.20
N GLN A 545 11.35 25.27 26.89
CA GLN A 545 11.58 26.41 26.01
C GLN A 545 10.46 27.43 26.08
N LEU A 546 9.20 26.99 26.00
CA LEU A 546 8.02 27.86 26.08
C LEU A 546 7.81 28.44 27.48
N ALA A 547 8.11 27.68 28.54
CA ALA A 547 8.01 28.18 29.91
C ALA A 547 9.04 29.30 30.21
N ASN A 548 10.24 29.18 29.67
CA ASN A 548 11.33 30.15 29.84
C ASN A 548 11.24 31.37 28.93
N ASP A 549 10.46 31.30 27.88
CA ASP A 549 10.23 32.42 26.97
C ASP A 549 9.32 33.46 27.63
N LYS A 550 9.88 34.55 28.09
CA LYS A 550 9.17 35.64 28.77
C LYS A 550 8.68 36.73 27.80
N ASP A 551 9.18 36.73 26.59
CA ASP A 551 8.93 37.79 25.63
C ASP A 551 7.64 37.59 24.83
N ARG A 552 7.19 36.34 24.71
CA ARG A 552 5.96 35.99 23.97
C ARG A 552 4.74 35.86 24.90
N ALA A 553 3.59 36.38 24.44
CA ALA A 553 2.32 36.17 25.10
C ALA A 553 1.94 34.68 25.13
N MET A 554 1.22 34.24 26.18
CA MET A 554 0.80 32.84 26.33
C MET A 554 -0.06 32.35 25.15
N THR A 555 -0.95 33.21 24.65
CA THR A 555 -1.77 32.93 23.46
C THR A 555 -0.94 32.63 22.22
N ALA A 556 0.18 33.32 22.01
CA ALA A 556 1.09 33.04 20.88
C ALA A 556 1.80 31.67 21.04
N LYS A 557 2.15 31.28 22.27
CA LYS A 557 2.74 29.95 22.55
C LYS A 557 1.73 28.83 22.33
N ILE A 558 0.51 29.01 22.77
CA ILE A 558 -0.60 28.05 22.55
C ILE A 558 -0.85 27.91 21.05
N ARG A 559 -0.91 29.04 20.33
CA ARG A 559 -1.09 29.04 18.87
C ARG A 559 0.02 28.23 18.18
N GLU A 560 1.29 28.39 18.57
CA GLU A 560 2.42 27.61 18.04
C GLU A 560 2.23 26.10 18.28
N LEU A 561 1.81 25.71 19.49
CA LEU A 561 1.55 24.29 19.82
C LEU A 561 0.46 23.68 18.94
N TYR A 562 -0.65 24.40 18.73
CA TYR A 562 -1.74 23.93 17.90
C TYR A 562 -1.35 23.88 16.41
N LEU A 563 -0.63 24.87 15.91
CA LEU A 563 -0.11 24.87 14.54
C LEU A 563 0.86 23.69 14.32
N THR A 564 1.73 23.40 15.31
CA THR A 564 2.66 22.29 15.24
C THR A 564 1.93 20.94 15.32
N ALA A 565 0.95 20.79 16.23
CA ALA A 565 0.26 19.52 16.45
C ALA A 565 -0.80 19.22 15.38
N PHE A 566 -1.57 20.24 14.97
CA PHE A 566 -2.79 20.09 14.17
C PHE A 566 -2.78 20.89 12.85
N SER A 567 -1.73 21.69 12.60
CA SER A 567 -1.61 22.58 11.44
C SER A 567 -2.73 23.62 11.33
N ARG A 568 -3.41 23.90 12.44
CA ARG A 568 -4.46 24.93 12.58
C ARG A 568 -4.26 25.74 13.87
N PRO A 569 -4.75 26.97 13.93
CA PRO A 569 -4.83 27.68 15.20
C PRO A 569 -5.83 27.00 16.14
N PRO A 570 -5.73 27.24 17.48
CA PRO A 570 -6.77 26.84 18.42
C PRO A 570 -8.07 27.59 18.11
N THR A 571 -9.19 26.97 18.39
CA THR A 571 -10.49 27.67 18.44
C THR A 571 -10.52 28.60 19.65
N GLU A 572 -11.42 29.59 19.65
CA GLU A 572 -11.60 30.48 20.80
C GLU A 572 -11.83 29.72 22.11
N GLN A 573 -12.60 28.63 22.05
CA GLN A 573 -12.89 27.78 23.21
C GLN A 573 -11.65 27.02 23.69
N GLU A 574 -10.87 26.45 22.78
CA GLU A 574 -9.63 25.75 23.09
C GLU A 574 -8.60 26.70 23.70
N GLU A 575 -8.43 27.89 23.11
CA GLU A 575 -7.49 28.91 23.60
C GLU A 575 -7.89 29.37 25.02
N ALA A 576 -9.16 29.73 25.23
CA ALA A 576 -9.66 30.14 26.53
C ALA A 576 -9.46 29.07 27.60
N PHE A 577 -9.79 27.81 27.29
CA PHE A 577 -9.62 26.68 28.22
C PHE A 577 -8.13 26.47 28.59
N VAL A 578 -7.23 26.49 27.61
CA VAL A 578 -5.80 26.27 27.83
C VAL A 578 -5.18 27.42 28.64
N VAL A 579 -5.55 28.67 28.35
CA VAL A 579 -5.10 29.84 29.11
C VAL A 579 -5.56 29.75 30.56
N GLU A 580 -6.85 29.47 30.80
CA GLU A 580 -7.39 29.30 32.16
C GLU A 580 -6.67 28.20 32.93
N TYR A 581 -6.40 27.06 32.28
CA TYR A 581 -5.67 25.93 32.88
C TYR A 581 -4.26 26.33 33.34
N ILE A 582 -3.51 27.02 32.46
CA ILE A 582 -2.14 27.48 32.77
C ILE A 582 -2.18 28.49 33.91
N ASP A 583 -3.11 29.43 33.90
CA ASP A 583 -3.27 30.45 34.93
C ASP A 583 -3.58 29.85 36.29
N LEU A 584 -4.49 28.87 36.35
CA LEU A 584 -4.84 28.16 37.58
C LEU A 584 -3.63 27.42 38.18
N LYS A 585 -2.87 26.70 37.36
CA LYS A 585 -1.66 25.99 37.80
C LYS A 585 -0.58 26.97 38.26
N SER A 586 -0.33 28.05 37.50
CA SER A 586 0.68 29.03 37.82
C SER A 586 0.40 29.85 39.06
N LYS A 587 -0.89 30.11 39.40
CA LYS A 587 -1.31 30.74 40.66
C LYS A 587 -1.00 29.85 41.87
N ALA A 588 -1.15 28.54 41.73
CA ALA A 588 -0.86 27.60 42.80
C ALA A 588 0.68 27.47 43.06
N ASN A 589 1.47 27.49 41.98
CA ASN A 589 2.93 27.42 42.04
C ASN A 589 3.52 28.06 40.78
N PRO A 590 4.29 29.16 40.87
CA PRO A 590 4.92 29.80 39.68
C PRO A 590 5.83 28.86 38.88
N ALA A 591 6.40 27.83 39.51
CA ALA A 591 7.20 26.80 38.83
C ALA A 591 6.30 25.78 38.06
N ALA A 592 4.97 25.83 38.24
CA ALA A 592 4.06 24.90 37.62
C ALA A 592 3.66 25.30 36.16
N ALA A 593 4.12 26.43 35.67
CA ALA A 593 3.88 26.85 34.28
C ALA A 593 4.46 25.83 33.28
N GLN A 594 5.66 25.32 33.54
CA GLN A 594 6.27 24.25 32.74
C GLN A 594 5.43 22.99 32.79
N GLN A 595 5.02 22.55 33.98
CA GLN A 595 4.18 21.36 34.16
C GLN A 595 2.83 21.51 33.44
N ALA A 596 2.24 22.70 33.44
CA ALA A 596 1.01 22.95 32.70
C ALA A 596 1.22 22.79 31.17
N LEU A 597 2.34 23.25 30.65
CA LEU A 597 2.70 23.05 29.24
C LEU A 597 2.99 21.58 28.90
N GLU A 598 3.60 20.84 29.82
CA GLU A 598 3.78 19.39 29.69
C GLU A 598 2.44 18.65 29.63
N ASP A 599 1.50 19.02 30.49
CA ASP A 599 0.13 18.46 30.51
C ASP A 599 -0.61 18.76 29.19
N ILE A 600 -0.42 19.95 28.62
CA ILE A 600 -1.00 20.34 27.32
C ILE A 600 -0.37 19.52 26.19
N LEU A 601 0.95 19.40 26.14
CA LEU A 601 1.63 18.56 25.13
C LEU A 601 1.14 17.12 25.21
N TRP A 602 1.02 16.56 26.41
CA TRP A 602 0.50 15.21 26.60
C TRP A 602 -0.96 15.11 26.10
N SER A 603 -1.79 16.11 26.36
CA SER A 603 -3.17 16.13 25.90
C SER A 603 -3.27 16.19 24.39
N LEU A 604 -2.49 17.06 23.72
CA LEU A 604 -2.46 17.17 22.25
C LEU A 604 -2.02 15.86 21.59
N LEU A 605 -0.96 15.21 22.12
CA LEU A 605 -0.45 13.93 21.62
C LEU A 605 -1.48 12.79 21.68
N ASN A 606 -2.37 12.82 22.66
CA ASN A 606 -3.38 11.77 22.87
C ASN A 606 -4.71 12.02 22.14
N THR A 607 -4.80 13.06 21.30
CA THR A 607 -5.99 13.31 20.50
C THR A 607 -6.03 12.45 19.24
N LYS A 608 -7.25 12.13 18.76
CA LYS A 608 -7.43 11.52 17.44
C LYS A 608 -6.91 12.41 16.32
N GLU A 609 -7.06 13.73 16.46
CA GLU A 609 -6.58 14.71 15.49
C GLU A 609 -5.06 14.66 15.30
N PHE A 610 -4.29 14.38 16.36
CA PHE A 610 -2.85 14.19 16.25
C PHE A 610 -2.49 12.83 15.63
N LEU A 611 -3.12 11.76 16.10
CA LEU A 611 -2.73 10.38 15.77
C LEU A 611 -3.12 9.95 14.35
N PHE A 612 -4.13 10.60 13.77
CA PHE A 612 -4.68 10.21 12.47
C PHE A 612 -4.39 11.26 11.40
N ASN A 613 -4.13 10.79 10.20
CA ASN A 613 -4.20 11.59 8.99
C ASN A 613 -5.66 11.58 8.52
N HIS A 614 -6.27 12.76 8.39
CA HIS A 614 -7.71 12.93 8.15
C HIS A 614 -8.03 14.00 7.12
#